data_48edcfff216bad3a64801bccb3488a95
#
_entry.id   48edcfff216bad3a64801bccb3488a95
#
_cell.length_a   1.000
_cell.length_b   1.000
_cell.length_c   1.000
_cell.angle_alpha   90.00
_cell.angle_beta   90.00
_cell.angle_gamma   90.00
#
_symmetry.space_group_name_H-M   'P 1'
#
loop_
_entity.id
_entity.type
_entity.pdbx_description
1 polymer ?
#
loop_
_entity_poly.entity_id
_entity_poly.type
_entity_poly.pdbx_seq_one_letter_code
_entity_poly.pdbx_strand_id
1 'polypeptide(L)'
;MNNSKYLLLIIIFSCSNTKKIDLSSDLFSAKSSESYLQASGEDLYISWTEQRLDSNYLYNSRFNGKSWGKKELITKGKDWFVNWADFPSISHNNISNTFFSFNLQKSSEETFSYDVNYFFKAKEWVDMKKIHSDNTFTEHGFVSVTPYGEGFIASWLDGRNTVPSSNGHGKGAMTLRSAEIDKEGKIINERLVDNMVCDCCQTSMTVAGGIPLLVYRDRSPEETRDIYLSRYVNSQWMEPISIHDDGWVINGCPVNGPNIDSFEDRVVVSWFSASNGIPKVNLKFSSDKGQSFGRKIMVDNIDNKPMGRVDIEFINKDEIIVSWLSVVDGEGKLLMRKINSMGTLGEIHTITEVSTERSTGFPQIEKWQDNIFLSWTDISGGDKRVKTSMIPLSTL
;
A
#
# COMPACT_ATOMS: atom_id res chain seq x y z
N MET A 1 -68.02 -10.99 -4.72
CA MET A 1 -67.25 -10.36 -3.62
C MET A 1 -65.89 -11.02 -3.60
N ASN A 2 -64.89 -10.39 -4.26
CA ASN A 2 -63.51 -10.92 -4.34
C ASN A 2 -62.65 -10.18 -3.33
N ASN A 3 -62.24 -10.86 -2.27
CA ASN A 3 -61.27 -10.35 -1.30
C ASN A 3 -59.87 -10.64 -1.81
N SER A 4 -59.24 -9.67 -2.45
CA SER A 4 -57.78 -9.71 -2.74
C SER A 4 -56.99 -9.33 -1.49
N LYS A 5 -56.28 -10.30 -0.89
CA LYS A 5 -55.33 -10.07 0.20
C LYS A 5 -54.04 -9.60 -0.41
N TYR A 6 -53.70 -8.34 -0.25
CA TYR A 6 -52.33 -7.85 -0.54
C TYR A 6 -51.37 -8.33 0.56
N LEU A 7 -50.42 -9.16 0.16
CA LEU A 7 -49.30 -9.57 1.03
C LEU A 7 -48.24 -8.45 0.96
N LEU A 8 -48.15 -7.69 2.05
CA LEU A 8 -47.12 -6.66 2.19
C LEU A 8 -45.80 -7.37 2.49
N LEU A 9 -44.89 -7.45 1.54
CA LEU A 9 -43.53 -7.95 1.72
C LEU A 9 -42.73 -6.86 2.41
N ILE A 10 -42.53 -6.99 3.71
CA ILE A 10 -41.61 -6.13 4.47
C ILE A 10 -40.19 -6.63 4.17
N ILE A 11 -39.47 -5.93 3.30
CA ILE A 11 -38.04 -6.13 3.11
C ILE A 11 -37.36 -5.48 4.33
N ILE A 12 -36.95 -6.31 5.26
CA ILE A 12 -36.09 -5.88 6.37
C ILE A 12 -34.70 -5.71 5.77
N PHE A 13 -34.28 -4.47 5.52
CA PHE A 13 -32.85 -4.15 5.32
C PHE A 13 -32.15 -4.41 6.65
N SER A 14 -31.50 -5.54 6.74
CA SER A 14 -30.53 -5.80 7.81
C SER A 14 -29.31 -4.95 7.50
N CYS A 15 -29.20 -3.79 8.15
CA CYS A 15 -27.91 -3.13 8.29
C CYS A 15 -27.04 -4.06 9.15
N SER A 16 -26.17 -4.83 8.53
CA SER A 16 -25.12 -5.54 9.24
C SER A 16 -24.14 -4.49 9.80
N ASN A 17 -24.32 -4.12 11.06
CA ASN A 17 -23.35 -3.27 11.74
C ASN A 17 -22.07 -4.08 11.96
N THR A 18 -21.09 -3.88 11.07
CA THR A 18 -19.74 -4.40 11.24
C THR A 18 -19.19 -3.90 12.57
N LYS A 19 -18.83 -4.83 13.46
CA LYS A 19 -18.35 -4.49 14.81
C LYS A 19 -16.92 -3.97 14.72
N LYS A 20 -16.78 -2.66 14.57
CA LYS A 20 -15.49 -1.95 14.60
C LYS A 20 -15.12 -1.58 16.02
N ILE A 21 -13.91 -1.93 16.45
CA ILE A 21 -13.32 -1.55 17.74
C ILE A 21 -12.32 -0.42 17.48
N ASP A 22 -12.56 0.75 18.04
CA ASP A 22 -11.65 1.89 17.95
C ASP A 22 -10.41 1.62 18.82
N LEU A 23 -9.24 1.69 18.21
CA LEU A 23 -7.92 1.57 18.86
C LEU A 23 -7.17 2.90 18.88
N SER A 24 -7.84 3.99 18.46
CA SER A 24 -7.26 5.32 18.50
C SER A 24 -6.91 5.69 19.93
N SER A 25 -5.70 6.12 20.16
CA SER A 25 -5.15 6.42 21.48
C SER A 25 -4.40 7.74 21.45
N ASP A 26 -4.02 8.24 22.63
CA ASP A 26 -3.13 9.40 22.77
C ASP A 26 -1.72 9.15 22.21
N LEU A 27 -1.45 7.94 21.71
CA LEU A 27 -0.21 7.60 21.03
C LEU A 27 0.00 8.49 19.79
N PHE A 28 -1.09 8.74 19.03
CA PHE A 28 -1.06 9.53 17.81
C PHE A 28 -1.38 10.98 18.12
N SER A 29 -0.40 11.85 18.02
CA SER A 29 -0.57 13.29 18.25
C SER A 29 -1.37 13.96 17.12
N ALA A 30 -1.86 15.18 17.38
CA ALA A 30 -2.23 16.09 16.29
C ALA A 30 -1.04 16.30 15.36
N LYS A 31 -1.28 16.35 14.04
CA LYS A 31 -0.28 16.36 12.96
C LYS A 31 0.48 15.03 12.81
N SER A 32 -0.15 13.91 13.15
CA SER A 32 0.28 12.56 12.76
C SER A 32 -0.39 12.15 11.46
N SER A 33 0.33 11.45 10.58
CA SER A 33 -0.16 11.02 9.26
C SER A 33 0.69 9.86 8.71
N GLU A 34 0.36 9.41 7.52
CA GLU A 34 1.12 8.44 6.74
C GLU A 34 1.46 7.20 7.57
N SER A 35 0.41 6.55 8.09
CA SER A 35 0.57 5.31 8.85
C SER A 35 0.74 4.10 7.93
N TYR A 36 1.53 3.13 8.38
CA TYR A 36 1.73 1.85 7.72
C TYR A 36 1.64 0.72 8.74
N LEU A 37 0.86 -0.33 8.42
CA LEU A 37 0.70 -1.53 9.23
C LEU A 37 1.53 -2.67 8.69
N GLN A 38 2.04 -3.54 9.57
CA GLN A 38 2.66 -4.79 9.19
C GLN A 38 2.49 -5.86 10.27
N ALA A 39 1.90 -6.99 9.93
CA ALA A 39 1.99 -8.22 10.71
C ALA A 39 3.27 -8.99 10.36
N SER A 40 3.91 -9.59 11.35
CA SER A 40 5.11 -10.39 11.19
C SER A 40 5.15 -11.48 12.27
N GLY A 41 4.78 -12.70 11.89
CA GLY A 41 4.58 -13.81 12.82
C GLY A 41 3.46 -13.49 13.83
N GLU A 42 3.78 -13.53 15.11
CA GLU A 42 2.85 -13.22 16.20
C GLU A 42 2.75 -11.72 16.53
N ASP A 43 3.50 -10.88 15.82
CA ASP A 43 3.61 -9.46 16.09
C ASP A 43 2.84 -8.62 15.06
N LEU A 44 2.32 -7.48 15.50
CA LEU A 44 1.74 -6.45 14.65
C LEU A 44 2.39 -5.12 14.99
N TYR A 45 2.86 -4.43 13.96
CA TYR A 45 3.52 -3.14 14.05
C TYR A 45 2.75 -2.07 13.29
N ILE A 46 2.89 -0.83 13.75
CA ILE A 46 2.48 0.36 13.02
C ILE A 46 3.64 1.35 13.01
N SER A 47 3.90 1.99 11.87
CA SER A 47 4.72 3.19 11.78
C SER A 47 3.88 4.39 11.35
N TRP A 48 4.34 5.60 11.67
CA TRP A 48 3.66 6.84 11.27
C TRP A 48 4.61 8.04 11.37
N THR A 49 4.28 9.11 10.68
CA THR A 49 4.97 10.39 10.79
C THR A 49 4.27 11.34 11.76
N GLU A 50 5.02 12.19 12.43
CA GLU A 50 4.51 13.33 13.19
C GLU A 50 5.28 14.60 12.81
N GLN A 51 4.58 15.69 12.54
CA GLN A 51 5.21 16.97 12.33
C GLN A 51 5.18 17.81 13.62
N ARG A 52 6.33 18.34 14.02
CA ARG A 52 6.46 19.21 15.20
C ARG A 52 7.39 20.39 14.86
N LEU A 53 6.86 21.60 14.91
CA LEU A 53 7.57 22.80 14.50
C LEU A 53 8.11 22.63 13.07
N ASP A 54 9.42 22.69 12.88
CA ASP A 54 10.15 22.58 11.62
C ASP A 54 10.76 21.18 11.38
N SER A 55 10.38 20.20 12.17
CA SER A 55 10.95 18.85 12.14
C SER A 55 9.88 17.80 11.97
N ASN A 56 10.24 16.72 11.26
CA ASN A 56 9.46 15.51 11.11
C ASN A 56 10.05 14.40 11.96
N TYR A 57 9.19 13.54 12.45
CA TYR A 57 9.52 12.40 13.30
C TYR A 57 8.88 11.17 12.71
N LEU A 58 9.63 10.10 12.57
CA LEU A 58 9.13 8.78 12.20
C LEU A 58 9.14 7.89 13.44
N TYR A 59 7.98 7.37 13.78
CA TYR A 59 7.78 6.49 14.93
C TYR A 59 7.29 5.12 14.52
N ASN A 60 7.47 4.16 15.41
CA ASN A 60 6.77 2.88 15.38
C ASN A 60 6.21 2.51 16.74
N SER A 61 5.29 1.55 16.75
CA SER A 61 4.75 0.90 17.94
C SER A 61 4.36 -0.53 17.62
N ARG A 62 4.46 -1.43 18.62
CA ARG A 62 3.97 -2.80 18.55
C ARG A 62 2.64 -2.91 19.27
N PHE A 63 1.70 -3.65 18.70
CA PHE A 63 0.45 -4.00 19.34
C PHE A 63 0.68 -5.13 20.37
N ASN A 64 0.13 -4.99 21.58
CA ASN A 64 0.35 -5.92 22.67
C ASN A 64 -0.80 -6.93 22.88
N GLY A 65 -1.70 -7.04 21.89
CA GLY A 65 -2.92 -7.85 21.95
C GLY A 65 -4.13 -7.11 22.48
N LYS A 66 -3.98 -5.90 23.04
CA LYS A 66 -5.06 -5.10 23.61
C LYS A 66 -5.03 -3.64 23.16
N SER A 67 -3.85 -3.06 23.08
CA SER A 67 -3.62 -1.67 22.69
C SER A 67 -2.26 -1.51 22.04
N TRP A 68 -2.03 -0.40 21.39
CA TRP A 68 -0.70 -0.01 20.94
C TRP A 68 0.23 0.23 22.13
N GLY A 69 1.45 -0.27 22.05
CA GLY A 69 2.48 -0.09 23.07
C GLY A 69 3.08 1.30 23.07
N LYS A 70 4.20 1.46 23.77
CA LYS A 70 4.96 2.72 23.77
C LYS A 70 5.53 2.99 22.37
N LYS A 71 5.41 4.26 21.92
CA LYS A 71 6.06 4.67 20.66
C LYS A 71 7.57 4.70 20.79
N GLU A 72 8.22 4.18 19.79
CA GLU A 72 9.67 4.19 19.60
C GLU A 72 10.02 5.12 18.46
N LEU A 73 11.01 5.97 18.64
CA LEU A 73 11.52 6.84 17.59
C LEU A 73 12.43 6.04 16.65
N ILE A 74 12.10 6.02 15.35
CA ILE A 74 12.98 5.49 14.31
C ILE A 74 14.01 6.56 13.95
N THR A 75 13.53 7.73 13.55
CA THR A 75 14.39 8.87 13.20
C THR A 75 13.62 10.19 13.29
N LYS A 76 14.38 11.29 13.26
CA LYS A 76 13.83 12.66 13.15
C LYS A 76 14.75 13.52 12.28
N GLY A 77 14.18 14.49 11.60
CA GLY A 77 14.96 15.40 10.77
C GLY A 77 14.14 16.57 10.21
N LYS A 78 14.84 17.41 9.46
CA LYS A 78 14.26 18.51 8.68
C LYS A 78 14.34 18.16 7.20
N ASP A 79 13.65 18.98 6.40
CA ASP A 79 13.72 18.94 4.95
C ASP A 79 13.32 17.55 4.37
N TRP A 80 12.31 16.92 4.99
CA TRP A 80 11.73 15.70 4.42
C TRP A 80 10.71 16.07 3.35
N PHE A 81 10.66 15.22 2.32
CA PHE A 81 9.52 15.20 1.40
C PHE A 81 8.40 14.41 2.07
N VAL A 82 7.45 15.11 2.72
CA VAL A 82 6.28 14.47 3.36
C VAL A 82 5.12 14.52 2.36
N ASN A 83 4.71 13.37 1.89
CA ASN A 83 3.70 13.24 0.85
C ASN A 83 2.66 12.18 1.21
N TRP A 84 1.41 12.45 0.87
CA TRP A 84 0.28 11.57 1.15
C TRP A 84 0.29 10.25 0.37
N ALA A 85 1.03 10.20 -0.75
CA ALA A 85 1.09 9.07 -1.65
C ALA A 85 2.45 8.35 -1.63
N ASP A 86 3.50 9.04 -1.24
CA ASP A 86 4.86 8.49 -1.09
C ASP A 86 5.29 8.71 0.36
N PHE A 87 5.27 7.66 1.16
CA PHE A 87 5.40 7.75 2.60
C PHE A 87 6.19 6.59 3.19
N PRO A 88 6.84 6.81 4.36
CA PRO A 88 7.60 5.77 5.05
C PRO A 88 6.78 4.55 5.43
N SER A 89 7.42 3.39 5.42
CA SER A 89 6.88 2.14 5.96
C SER A 89 7.84 1.51 6.95
N ILE A 90 7.38 0.50 7.66
CA ILE A 90 8.19 -0.37 8.51
C ILE A 90 8.11 -1.79 7.98
N SER A 91 9.22 -2.52 8.05
CA SER A 91 9.25 -3.96 7.79
C SER A 91 10.03 -4.68 8.89
N HIS A 92 9.46 -5.74 9.43
CA HIS A 92 10.07 -6.61 10.45
C HIS A 92 10.32 -7.98 9.85
N ASN A 93 11.56 -8.43 9.93
CA ASN A 93 11.95 -9.79 9.59
C ASN A 93 11.95 -10.65 10.87
N ASN A 94 10.99 -11.55 11.00
CA ASN A 94 10.84 -12.40 12.18
C ASN A 94 11.90 -13.52 12.28
N ILE A 95 12.61 -13.83 11.19
CA ILE A 95 13.70 -14.84 11.19
C ILE A 95 14.93 -14.28 11.89
N SER A 96 15.36 -13.09 11.51
CA SER A 96 16.55 -12.41 12.06
C SER A 96 16.22 -11.47 13.23
N ASN A 97 14.92 -11.20 13.47
CA ASN A 97 14.43 -10.19 14.41
C ASN A 97 15.05 -8.81 14.16
N THR A 98 15.07 -8.41 12.89
CA THR A 98 15.56 -7.12 12.42
C THR A 98 14.47 -6.29 11.81
N PHE A 99 14.68 -4.96 11.73
CA PHE A 99 13.70 -4.04 11.16
C PHE A 99 14.34 -3.20 10.08
N PHE A 100 13.52 -2.85 9.11
CA PHE A 100 13.82 -1.87 8.07
C PHE A 100 12.76 -0.77 8.10
N SER A 101 13.17 0.48 7.88
CA SER A 101 12.29 1.62 7.64
C SER A 101 13.03 2.66 6.83
N PHE A 102 12.34 3.69 6.33
CA PHE A 102 12.94 4.74 5.52
C PHE A 102 12.23 6.09 5.72
N ASN A 103 12.89 7.15 5.29
CA ASN A 103 12.26 8.45 5.05
C ASN A 103 12.67 9.00 3.68
N LEU A 104 11.92 9.97 3.21
CA LEU A 104 12.21 10.69 1.99
C LEU A 104 12.88 12.01 2.36
N GLN A 105 14.16 12.15 2.03
CA GLN A 105 14.97 13.30 2.38
C GLN A 105 15.15 14.19 1.15
N LYS A 106 14.78 15.46 1.22
CA LYS A 106 15.05 16.39 0.12
C LYS A 106 16.55 16.44 -0.18
N SER A 107 16.88 16.40 -1.47
CA SER A 107 18.24 16.45 -1.98
C SER A 107 18.57 17.78 -2.68
N SER A 108 17.53 18.60 -3.00
CA SER A 108 17.69 19.97 -3.51
C SER A 108 16.46 20.83 -3.17
N GLU A 109 16.47 22.08 -3.60
CA GLU A 109 15.33 23.00 -3.45
C GLU A 109 14.13 22.67 -4.36
N GLU A 110 14.33 21.82 -5.38
CA GLU A 110 13.26 21.41 -6.27
C GLU A 110 12.27 20.48 -5.56
N THR A 111 10.99 20.59 -5.90
CA THR A 111 9.92 19.86 -5.20
C THR A 111 10.07 18.35 -5.31
N PHE A 112 10.41 17.84 -6.49
CA PHE A 112 10.57 16.42 -6.77
C PHE A 112 12.04 16.02 -6.87
N SER A 113 12.84 16.47 -5.91
CA SER A 113 14.25 16.12 -5.75
C SER A 113 14.46 15.64 -4.32
N TYR A 114 14.40 14.33 -4.14
CA TYR A 114 14.55 13.69 -2.85
C TYR A 114 15.12 12.28 -2.97
N ASP A 115 15.78 11.86 -1.89
CA ASP A 115 16.44 10.57 -1.75
C ASP A 115 15.68 9.68 -0.76
N VAL A 116 15.76 8.38 -0.95
CA VAL A 116 15.33 7.41 0.06
C VAL A 116 16.49 7.14 1.02
N ASN A 117 16.40 7.66 2.24
CA ASN A 117 17.30 7.29 3.32
C ASN A 117 16.65 6.17 4.13
N TYR A 118 17.39 5.07 4.39
CA TYR A 118 16.84 3.95 5.13
C TYR A 118 17.54 3.74 6.48
N PHE A 119 16.80 3.11 7.37
CA PHE A 119 17.18 2.81 8.74
C PHE A 119 17.03 1.33 8.99
N PHE A 120 18.02 0.76 9.65
CA PHE A 120 18.05 -0.66 9.98
C PHE A 120 18.18 -0.83 11.49
N LYS A 121 17.50 -1.83 12.05
CA LYS A 121 17.58 -2.13 13.48
C LYS A 121 17.76 -3.62 13.70
N ALA A 122 18.87 -3.99 14.35
CA ALA A 122 19.02 -5.29 14.99
C ALA A 122 18.83 -5.17 16.52
N LYS A 123 19.43 -4.17 17.15
CA LYS A 123 19.24 -3.80 18.57
C LYS A 123 18.71 -2.38 18.70
N GLU A 124 19.30 -1.45 17.98
CA GLU A 124 18.96 -0.03 17.94
C GLU A 124 18.85 0.43 16.48
N TRP A 125 18.08 1.49 16.22
CA TRP A 125 17.96 2.08 14.90
C TRP A 125 19.26 2.75 14.48
N VAL A 126 19.74 2.39 13.29
CA VAL A 126 20.96 2.94 12.67
C VAL A 126 20.58 3.56 11.34
N ASP A 127 21.07 4.78 11.09
CA ASP A 127 20.97 5.46 9.80
C ASP A 127 21.98 4.83 8.81
N MET A 128 21.45 4.12 7.83
CA MET A 128 22.22 3.43 6.80
C MET A 128 22.47 4.28 5.55
N LYS A 129 21.94 5.53 5.51
CA LYS A 129 22.04 6.46 4.38
C LYS A 129 21.12 6.08 3.21
N LYS A 130 21.54 6.43 1.98
CA LYS A 130 20.74 6.22 0.78
C LYS A 130 20.61 4.76 0.40
N ILE A 131 19.42 4.36 -0.06
CA ILE A 131 19.19 3.02 -0.59
C ILE A 131 19.72 2.87 -2.04
N HIS A 132 19.83 3.96 -2.77
CA HIS A 132 20.26 3.99 -4.17
C HIS A 132 21.71 4.48 -4.31
N SER A 133 22.38 4.06 -5.39
CA SER A 133 23.81 4.27 -5.59
C SER A 133 24.15 5.51 -6.41
N ASP A 134 23.18 6.18 -7.05
CA ASP A 134 23.40 7.39 -7.84
C ASP A 134 23.47 8.67 -6.99
N ASN A 135 23.86 9.77 -7.60
CA ASN A 135 23.97 11.07 -6.97
C ASN A 135 23.20 12.15 -7.75
N THR A 136 22.15 11.76 -8.45
CA THR A 136 21.30 12.71 -9.16
C THR A 136 20.35 13.42 -8.18
N PHE A 137 20.02 14.69 -8.48
CA PHE A 137 19.03 15.47 -7.73
C PHE A 137 17.64 15.27 -8.37
N THR A 138 17.18 14.03 -8.38
CA THR A 138 15.90 13.63 -8.98
C THR A 138 15.02 12.95 -7.93
N GLU A 139 13.86 12.50 -8.34
CA GLU A 139 12.90 11.81 -7.49
C GLU A 139 13.32 10.35 -7.25
N HIS A 140 13.39 9.93 -5.98
CA HIS A 140 13.60 8.56 -5.54
C HIS A 140 12.61 8.23 -4.44
N GLY A 141 11.63 7.37 -4.71
CA GLY A 141 10.56 7.13 -3.75
C GLY A 141 9.66 5.96 -4.08
N PHE A 142 8.45 5.96 -3.55
CA PHE A 142 7.46 4.91 -3.72
C PHE A 142 8.02 3.51 -3.38
N VAL A 143 8.69 3.47 -2.23
CA VAL A 143 9.40 2.29 -1.76
C VAL A 143 8.44 1.21 -1.30
N SER A 144 8.65 -0.01 -1.76
CA SER A 144 8.11 -1.21 -1.13
C SER A 144 9.23 -2.11 -0.62
N VAL A 145 9.00 -2.78 0.49
CA VAL A 145 9.99 -3.64 1.13
C VAL A 145 9.31 -4.85 1.77
N THR A 146 9.96 -6.02 1.64
CA THR A 146 9.48 -7.25 2.27
C THR A 146 10.63 -8.04 2.86
N PRO A 147 10.45 -8.78 3.96
CA PRO A 147 11.44 -9.73 4.47
C PRO A 147 11.81 -10.76 3.41
N TYR A 148 13.11 -11.02 3.25
CA TYR A 148 13.61 -12.04 2.33
C TYR A 148 14.86 -12.71 2.91
N GLY A 149 14.79 -14.03 3.13
CA GLY A 149 15.82 -14.73 3.89
C GLY A 149 15.97 -14.16 5.29
N GLU A 150 17.21 -13.91 5.72
CA GLU A 150 17.53 -13.24 7.00
C GLU A 150 17.55 -11.70 6.88
N GLY A 151 17.35 -11.14 5.68
CA GLY A 151 17.38 -9.71 5.39
C GLY A 151 16.08 -9.23 4.77
N PHE A 152 16.20 -8.31 3.81
CA PHE A 152 15.07 -7.72 3.11
C PHE A 152 15.36 -7.63 1.61
N ILE A 153 14.31 -7.48 0.83
CA ILE A 153 14.37 -6.98 -0.54
C ILE A 153 13.47 -5.75 -0.63
N ALA A 154 14.00 -4.68 -1.20
CA ALA A 154 13.31 -3.41 -1.39
C ALA A 154 13.30 -3.03 -2.86
N SER A 155 12.28 -2.29 -3.28
CA SER A 155 12.21 -1.65 -4.59
C SER A 155 11.81 -0.18 -4.44
N TRP A 156 12.16 0.65 -5.41
CA TRP A 156 11.81 2.07 -5.46
C TRP A 156 11.69 2.56 -6.90
N LEU A 157 10.89 3.59 -7.09
CA LEU A 157 10.89 4.37 -8.31
C LEU A 157 12.11 5.29 -8.30
N ASP A 158 12.81 5.33 -9.43
CA ASP A 158 14.13 5.94 -9.53
C ASP A 158 14.20 6.86 -10.74
N GLY A 159 14.36 8.13 -10.46
CA GLY A 159 14.35 9.21 -11.45
C GLY A 159 15.70 9.55 -12.05
N ARG A 160 16.78 8.76 -11.84
CA ARG A 160 18.12 9.09 -12.34
C ARG A 160 18.21 9.32 -13.83
N ASN A 161 17.26 8.80 -14.60
CA ASN A 161 17.15 8.99 -16.05
C ASN A 161 16.17 10.10 -16.44
N THR A 162 15.62 10.83 -15.48
CA THR A 162 14.73 11.97 -15.73
C THR A 162 15.50 13.28 -15.73
N VAL A 163 14.97 14.27 -16.43
CA VAL A 163 15.45 15.65 -16.32
C VAL A 163 14.40 16.43 -15.55
N PRO A 164 14.70 16.91 -14.34
CA PRO A 164 13.76 17.68 -13.54
C PRO A 164 13.17 18.85 -14.34
N SER A 165 11.90 19.13 -14.12
CA SER A 165 11.25 20.34 -14.63
C SER A 165 10.51 21.04 -13.52
N SER A 166 10.41 22.36 -13.60
CA SER A 166 9.68 23.19 -12.65
C SER A 166 8.16 22.85 -12.56
N ASN A 167 7.65 22.10 -13.54
CA ASN A 167 6.23 21.73 -13.65
C ASN A 167 5.92 20.28 -13.25
N GLY A 168 6.86 19.58 -12.63
CA GLY A 168 6.68 18.25 -12.07
C GLY A 168 7.28 17.15 -12.95
N HIS A 169 6.68 16.81 -14.08
CA HIS A 169 7.19 15.72 -14.91
C HIS A 169 8.21 16.25 -15.93
N GLY A 170 9.49 15.89 -15.71
CA GLY A 170 10.58 16.20 -16.61
C GLY A 170 10.58 15.32 -17.88
N LYS A 171 11.60 15.51 -18.72
CA LYS A 171 11.88 14.58 -19.84
C LYS A 171 12.56 13.33 -19.28
N GLY A 172 12.40 12.19 -19.97
CA GLY A 172 12.95 10.91 -19.59
C GLY A 172 11.89 9.99 -18.97
N ALA A 173 12.33 8.88 -18.44
CA ALA A 173 11.47 7.89 -17.82
C ALA A 173 11.92 7.59 -16.39
N MET A 174 10.96 7.48 -15.48
CA MET A 174 11.15 6.86 -14.18
C MET A 174 11.45 5.39 -14.41
N THR A 175 12.45 4.86 -13.70
CA THR A 175 12.78 3.43 -13.71
C THR A 175 12.34 2.78 -12.41
N LEU A 176 12.16 1.47 -12.41
CA LEU A 176 11.94 0.67 -11.23
C LEU A 176 13.23 -0.07 -10.89
N ARG A 177 13.72 0.12 -9.67
CA ARG A 177 14.93 -0.52 -9.16
C ARG A 177 14.67 -1.28 -7.89
N SER A 178 15.57 -2.18 -7.57
CA SER A 178 15.52 -2.95 -6.33
C SER A 178 16.92 -3.21 -5.79
N ALA A 179 16.98 -3.54 -4.49
CA ALA A 179 18.18 -4.06 -3.86
C ALA A 179 17.83 -5.10 -2.80
N GLU A 180 18.73 -6.05 -2.61
CA GLU A 180 18.73 -6.89 -1.41
C GLU A 180 19.45 -6.17 -0.28
N ILE A 181 18.95 -6.33 0.93
CA ILE A 181 19.56 -5.83 2.16
C ILE A 181 19.87 -7.04 3.03
N ASP A 182 21.14 -7.23 3.38
CA ASP A 182 21.56 -8.35 4.20
C ASP A 182 21.14 -8.21 5.68
N LYS A 183 21.44 -9.23 6.49
CA LYS A 183 21.09 -9.26 7.92
C LYS A 183 21.87 -8.26 8.78
N GLU A 184 22.90 -7.64 8.27
CA GLU A 184 23.64 -6.53 8.85
C GLU A 184 23.11 -5.15 8.38
N GLY A 185 22.10 -5.14 7.50
CA GLY A 185 21.49 -3.93 6.94
C GLY A 185 22.25 -3.34 5.75
N LYS A 186 23.21 -4.06 5.14
CA LYS A 186 23.98 -3.57 3.99
C LYS A 186 23.25 -3.89 2.70
N ILE A 187 23.26 -2.92 1.78
CA ILE A 187 22.73 -3.10 0.43
C ILE A 187 23.67 -4.02 -0.34
N ILE A 188 23.07 -5.02 -0.96
CA ILE A 188 23.69 -5.91 -1.92
C ILE A 188 22.81 -6.02 -3.16
N ASN A 189 23.43 -6.24 -4.33
CA ASN A 189 22.73 -6.53 -5.58
C ASN A 189 21.69 -5.48 -6.02
N GLU A 190 22.04 -4.18 -6.02
CA GLU A 190 21.17 -3.19 -6.68
C GLU A 190 20.96 -3.57 -8.17
N ARG A 191 19.70 -3.59 -8.63
CA ARG A 191 19.31 -4.04 -9.96
C ARG A 191 18.24 -3.15 -10.56
N LEU A 192 18.29 -3.00 -11.89
CA LEU A 192 17.16 -2.50 -12.67
C LEU A 192 16.11 -3.61 -12.79
N VAL A 193 14.85 -3.28 -12.51
CA VAL A 193 13.69 -4.16 -12.70
C VAL A 193 12.99 -3.80 -14.01
N ASP A 194 12.73 -2.50 -14.20
CA ASP A 194 12.08 -1.97 -15.39
C ASP A 194 12.63 -0.58 -15.74
N ASN A 195 12.74 -0.29 -17.02
CA ASN A 195 13.37 0.93 -17.52
C ASN A 195 12.40 2.08 -17.81
N MET A 196 11.09 1.83 -17.73
CA MET A 196 10.05 2.85 -17.95
C MET A 196 8.78 2.49 -17.19
N VAL A 197 8.48 3.20 -16.12
CA VAL A 197 7.31 2.94 -15.25
C VAL A 197 6.55 4.23 -14.96
N CYS A 198 5.37 4.10 -14.37
CA CYS A 198 4.58 5.24 -13.90
C CYS A 198 5.33 5.99 -12.80
N ASP A 199 5.43 7.31 -12.93
CA ASP A 199 6.27 8.16 -12.08
C ASP A 199 5.76 8.36 -10.64
N CYS A 200 4.51 8.00 -10.35
CA CYS A 200 3.83 8.47 -9.15
C CYS A 200 2.85 7.47 -8.52
N CYS A 201 3.03 6.20 -8.80
CA CYS A 201 2.17 5.15 -8.27
C CYS A 201 2.95 4.26 -7.30
N GLN A 202 2.32 3.91 -6.18
CA GLN A 202 2.88 2.96 -5.22
C GLN A 202 3.24 1.66 -5.91
N THR A 203 4.31 1.06 -5.45
CA THR A 203 4.66 -0.34 -5.73
C THR A 203 4.24 -1.20 -4.54
N SER A 204 4.13 -2.49 -4.71
CA SER A 204 3.85 -3.42 -3.61
C SER A 204 4.59 -4.74 -3.80
N MET A 205 5.06 -5.33 -2.70
CA MET A 205 5.85 -6.56 -2.69
C MET A 205 5.32 -7.59 -1.70
N THR A 206 5.44 -8.86 -2.08
CA THR A 206 5.22 -10.01 -1.20
C THR A 206 6.18 -11.14 -1.54
N VAL A 207 6.19 -12.20 -0.72
CA VAL A 207 7.00 -13.41 -0.99
C VAL A 207 6.09 -14.63 -1.06
N ALA A 208 5.88 -15.18 -2.25
CA ALA A 208 5.08 -16.37 -2.47
C ALA A 208 5.96 -17.61 -2.67
N GLY A 209 5.86 -18.58 -1.77
CA GLY A 209 6.65 -19.82 -1.84
C GLY A 209 8.16 -19.59 -1.95
N GLY A 210 8.68 -18.59 -1.24
CA GLY A 210 10.09 -18.20 -1.23
C GLY A 210 10.54 -17.32 -2.41
N ILE A 211 9.62 -16.91 -3.30
CA ILE A 211 9.90 -16.08 -4.46
C ILE A 211 9.37 -14.65 -4.19
N PRO A 212 10.21 -13.61 -4.12
CA PRO A 212 9.76 -12.24 -4.10
C PRO A 212 9.03 -11.87 -5.37
N LEU A 213 7.91 -11.16 -5.22
CA LEU A 213 7.04 -10.66 -6.27
C LEU A 213 6.89 -9.15 -6.10
N LEU A 214 7.03 -8.42 -7.18
CA LEU A 214 6.90 -6.96 -7.21
C LEU A 214 5.83 -6.60 -8.23
N VAL A 215 4.80 -5.89 -7.79
CA VAL A 215 3.76 -5.31 -8.66
C VAL A 215 3.88 -3.79 -8.71
N TYR A 216 3.62 -3.23 -9.85
CA TYR A 216 3.74 -1.80 -10.10
C TYR A 216 2.86 -1.39 -11.28
N ARG A 217 2.65 -0.10 -11.43
CA ARG A 217 2.04 0.46 -12.63
C ARG A 217 3.12 0.75 -13.66
N ASP A 218 3.02 0.08 -14.78
CA ASP A 218 3.90 0.28 -15.92
C ASP A 218 3.55 1.57 -16.70
N ARG A 219 4.39 1.93 -17.66
CA ARG A 219 4.20 3.04 -18.58
C ARG A 219 4.78 2.69 -19.93
N SER A 220 3.95 2.58 -20.96
CA SER A 220 4.43 2.45 -22.33
C SER A 220 4.76 3.83 -22.95
N PRO A 221 5.49 3.87 -24.07
CA PRO A 221 5.71 5.11 -24.83
C PRO A 221 4.41 5.81 -25.28
N GLU A 222 3.31 5.05 -25.41
CA GLU A 222 1.98 5.54 -25.76
C GLU A 222 1.15 5.95 -24.54
N GLU A 223 1.77 6.01 -23.35
CA GLU A 223 1.13 6.36 -22.08
C GLU A 223 0.06 5.35 -21.62
N THR A 224 0.15 4.09 -22.05
CA THR A 224 -0.63 3.02 -21.45
C THR A 224 -0.03 2.66 -20.12
N ARG A 225 -0.85 2.69 -19.04
CA ARG A 225 -0.39 2.51 -17.67
C ARG A 225 -1.14 1.38 -16.98
N ASP A 226 -0.91 0.17 -17.44
CA ASP A 226 -1.48 -1.06 -16.90
C ASP A 226 -0.62 -1.63 -15.77
N ILE A 227 -1.10 -2.66 -15.07
CA ILE A 227 -0.40 -3.25 -13.94
C ILE A 227 0.45 -4.44 -14.39
N TYR A 228 1.73 -4.39 -14.00
CA TYR A 228 2.72 -5.42 -14.28
C TYR A 228 3.25 -6.07 -13.00
N LEU A 229 3.76 -7.27 -13.15
CA LEU A 229 4.41 -8.04 -12.09
C LEU A 229 5.75 -8.58 -12.60
N SER A 230 6.79 -8.44 -11.79
CA SER A 230 8.05 -9.16 -11.95
C SER A 230 8.30 -10.11 -10.78
N ARG A 231 8.97 -11.22 -11.03
CA ARG A 231 9.32 -12.29 -10.08
C ARG A 231 10.82 -12.33 -9.89
N TYR A 232 11.30 -12.44 -8.66
CA TYR A 232 12.72 -12.55 -8.36
C TYR A 232 13.12 -14.02 -8.22
N VAL A 233 13.73 -14.58 -9.27
CA VAL A 233 14.07 -16.01 -9.37
C VAL A 233 15.57 -16.15 -9.64
N ASN A 234 16.26 -17.01 -8.89
CA ASN A 234 17.71 -17.23 -9.02
C ASN A 234 18.52 -15.92 -8.95
N SER A 235 18.17 -15.04 -8.02
CA SER A 235 18.80 -13.73 -7.81
C SER A 235 18.72 -12.79 -9.03
N GLN A 236 17.65 -12.91 -9.83
CA GLN A 236 17.37 -12.04 -10.98
C GLN A 236 15.87 -11.75 -11.09
N TRP A 237 15.53 -10.51 -11.45
CA TRP A 237 14.18 -10.18 -11.84
C TRP A 237 13.91 -10.76 -13.23
N MET A 238 12.81 -11.49 -13.34
CA MET A 238 12.31 -12.00 -14.60
C MET A 238 11.65 -10.86 -15.39
N GLU A 239 11.55 -11.05 -16.72
CA GLU A 239 10.81 -10.11 -17.57
C GLU A 239 9.41 -9.88 -17.00
N PRO A 240 9.00 -8.62 -16.83
CA PRO A 240 7.69 -8.31 -16.29
C PRO A 240 6.54 -8.80 -17.18
N ILE A 241 5.47 -9.25 -16.55
CA ILE A 241 4.24 -9.67 -17.24
C ILE A 241 3.09 -8.75 -16.89
N SER A 242 2.24 -8.41 -17.87
CA SER A 242 0.99 -7.72 -17.63
C SER A 242 0.04 -8.59 -16.79
N ILE A 243 -0.48 -8.05 -15.68
CA ILE A 243 -1.54 -8.71 -14.90
C ILE A 243 -2.85 -8.73 -15.71
N HIS A 244 -3.16 -7.63 -16.37
CA HIS A 244 -4.32 -7.48 -17.24
C HIS A 244 -4.18 -6.24 -18.12
N ASP A 245 -4.52 -6.41 -19.38
CA ASP A 245 -4.53 -5.32 -20.35
C ASP A 245 -5.83 -4.53 -20.20
N ASP A 246 -5.85 -3.57 -19.27
CA ASP A 246 -6.95 -2.61 -19.12
C ASP A 246 -6.93 -1.59 -20.26
N GLY A 247 -5.78 -1.39 -20.90
CA GLY A 247 -5.56 -0.40 -21.94
C GLY A 247 -5.76 1.03 -21.41
N TRP A 248 -5.35 1.28 -20.18
CA TRP A 248 -5.58 2.59 -19.56
C TRP A 248 -4.55 3.61 -20.03
N VAL A 249 -4.88 4.30 -21.11
CA VAL A 249 -4.08 5.42 -21.61
C VAL A 249 -4.37 6.67 -20.79
N ILE A 250 -3.35 7.20 -20.13
CA ILE A 250 -3.45 8.41 -19.33
C ILE A 250 -2.15 9.21 -19.37
N ASN A 251 -2.22 10.42 -19.95
CA ASN A 251 -1.12 11.38 -19.93
C ASN A 251 -1.16 12.19 -18.62
N GLY A 252 -0.78 11.56 -17.51
CA GLY A 252 -0.83 12.17 -16.18
C GLY A 252 -0.55 11.15 -15.07
N CYS A 253 -0.65 11.61 -13.83
CA CYS A 253 -0.41 10.82 -12.64
C CYS A 253 -1.71 10.28 -12.03
N PRO A 254 -2.04 9.00 -12.19
CA PRO A 254 -3.23 8.43 -11.53
C PRO A 254 -3.07 8.32 -10.02
N VAL A 255 -1.85 8.27 -9.49
CA VAL A 255 -1.52 8.11 -8.07
C VAL A 255 -2.35 6.98 -7.43
N ASN A 256 -2.35 5.84 -8.08
CA ASN A 256 -3.08 4.65 -7.69
C ASN A 256 -2.25 3.43 -8.13
N GLY A 257 -1.38 2.97 -7.26
CA GLY A 257 -0.63 1.74 -7.44
C GLY A 257 -1.48 0.50 -7.21
N PRO A 258 -0.99 -0.67 -7.61
CA PRO A 258 -1.54 -1.96 -7.21
C PRO A 258 -1.18 -2.32 -5.78
N ASN A 259 -1.89 -3.29 -5.22
CA ASN A 259 -1.47 -3.98 -4.00
C ASN A 259 -1.45 -5.49 -4.24
N ILE A 260 -0.53 -6.19 -3.56
CA ILE A 260 -0.31 -7.63 -3.67
C ILE A 260 -0.19 -8.26 -2.30
N ASP A 261 -0.80 -9.42 -2.13
CA ASP A 261 -0.57 -10.28 -0.98
C ASP A 261 -0.43 -11.74 -1.39
N SER A 262 0.12 -12.58 -0.50
CA SER A 262 0.35 -14.00 -0.76
C SER A 262 0.07 -14.87 0.45
N PHE A 263 -0.42 -16.07 0.17
CA PHE A 263 -0.57 -17.15 1.11
C PHE A 263 0.05 -18.43 0.53
N GLU A 264 1.20 -18.84 1.05
CA GLU A 264 2.01 -19.94 0.47
C GLU A 264 2.38 -19.65 -0.99
N ASP A 265 1.90 -20.47 -1.94
CA ASP A 265 2.12 -20.34 -3.38
C ASP A 265 1.04 -19.50 -4.09
N ARG A 266 -0.01 -19.12 -3.37
CA ARG A 266 -1.13 -18.33 -3.88
C ARG A 266 -0.81 -16.85 -3.78
N VAL A 267 -1.26 -16.11 -4.78
CA VAL A 267 -1.05 -14.66 -4.89
C VAL A 267 -2.36 -14.01 -5.29
N VAL A 268 -2.60 -12.84 -4.78
CA VAL A 268 -3.68 -11.97 -5.24
C VAL A 268 -3.11 -10.58 -5.51
N VAL A 269 -3.54 -9.97 -6.61
CA VAL A 269 -3.21 -8.58 -6.96
C VAL A 269 -4.50 -7.82 -7.13
N SER A 270 -4.62 -6.67 -6.47
CA SER A 270 -5.72 -5.72 -6.66
C SER A 270 -5.24 -4.41 -7.24
N TRP A 271 -6.08 -3.75 -8.02
CA TRP A 271 -5.75 -2.46 -8.62
C TRP A 271 -6.97 -1.63 -9.00
N PHE A 272 -6.75 -0.34 -9.09
CA PHE A 272 -7.69 0.61 -9.64
C PHE A 272 -7.38 0.87 -11.12
N SER A 273 -8.43 0.98 -11.94
CA SER A 273 -8.33 1.44 -13.32
C SER A 273 -9.52 2.36 -13.64
N ALA A 274 -9.25 3.40 -14.42
CA ALA A 274 -10.30 4.28 -14.96
C ALA A 274 -10.24 4.30 -16.51
N SER A 275 -9.88 3.16 -17.09
CA SER A 275 -9.88 2.97 -18.54
C SER A 275 -11.24 3.34 -19.13
N ASN A 276 -11.23 4.08 -20.26
CA ASN A 276 -12.43 4.63 -20.91
C ASN A 276 -13.28 5.54 -20.01
N GLY A 277 -12.66 6.19 -19.00
CA GLY A 277 -13.34 7.06 -18.06
C GLY A 277 -14.26 6.33 -17.06
N ILE A 278 -14.16 5.01 -16.95
CA ILE A 278 -14.99 4.20 -16.06
C ILE A 278 -14.15 3.67 -14.89
N PRO A 279 -14.29 4.28 -13.69
CA PRO A 279 -13.53 3.85 -12.51
C PRO A 279 -13.98 2.46 -12.05
N LYS A 280 -13.00 1.60 -11.74
CA LYS A 280 -13.18 0.22 -11.29
C LYS A 280 -12.07 -0.17 -10.32
N VAL A 281 -12.43 -1.02 -9.38
CA VAL A 281 -11.46 -1.81 -8.59
C VAL A 281 -11.53 -3.24 -9.09
N ASN A 282 -10.39 -3.81 -9.41
CA ASN A 282 -10.25 -5.14 -9.98
C ASN A 282 -9.26 -5.96 -9.14
N LEU A 283 -9.34 -7.29 -9.28
CA LEU A 283 -8.31 -8.20 -8.80
C LEU A 283 -8.16 -9.42 -9.70
N LYS A 284 -7.03 -10.12 -9.52
CA LYS A 284 -6.77 -11.46 -10.08
C LYS A 284 -6.03 -12.32 -9.06
N PHE A 285 -6.32 -13.62 -9.11
CA PHE A 285 -5.60 -14.64 -8.34
C PHE A 285 -4.60 -15.40 -9.21
N SER A 286 -3.50 -15.82 -8.59
CA SER A 286 -2.55 -16.81 -9.10
C SER A 286 -2.45 -17.97 -8.10
N SER A 287 -2.22 -19.19 -8.60
CA SER A 287 -1.95 -20.37 -7.77
C SER A 287 -0.55 -20.96 -8.01
N ASP A 288 0.29 -20.25 -8.75
CA ASP A 288 1.59 -20.69 -9.23
C ASP A 288 2.73 -19.68 -8.98
N LYS A 289 2.65 -18.98 -7.83
CA LYS A 289 3.64 -17.97 -7.42
C LYS A 289 3.75 -16.81 -8.41
N GLY A 290 2.61 -16.38 -8.95
CA GLY A 290 2.56 -15.24 -9.89
C GLY A 290 3.09 -15.56 -11.29
N GLN A 291 3.24 -16.82 -11.70
CA GLN A 291 3.62 -17.15 -13.07
C GLN A 291 2.49 -16.88 -14.06
N SER A 292 1.26 -17.16 -13.63
CA SER A 292 0.06 -16.88 -14.40
C SER A 292 -1.07 -16.41 -13.50
N PHE A 293 -2.04 -15.70 -14.09
CA PHE A 293 -3.19 -15.19 -13.38
C PHE A 293 -4.49 -15.67 -14.01
N GLY A 294 -5.46 -16.00 -13.16
CA GLY A 294 -6.79 -16.41 -13.56
C GLY A 294 -7.63 -15.28 -14.16
N ARG A 295 -8.94 -15.46 -14.22
CA ARG A 295 -9.87 -14.44 -14.72
C ARG A 295 -9.85 -13.18 -13.84
N LYS A 296 -10.06 -12.02 -14.47
CA LYS A 296 -10.28 -10.76 -13.77
C LYS A 296 -11.61 -10.80 -12.99
N ILE A 297 -11.57 -10.34 -11.75
CA ILE A 297 -12.74 -10.17 -10.89
C ILE A 297 -12.89 -8.67 -10.64
N MET A 298 -14.04 -8.13 -10.95
CA MET A 298 -14.39 -6.75 -10.66
C MET A 298 -14.90 -6.68 -9.22
N VAL A 299 -14.17 -5.96 -8.37
CA VAL A 299 -14.49 -5.78 -6.95
C VAL A 299 -15.56 -4.73 -6.78
N ASP A 300 -15.42 -3.60 -7.46
CA ASP A 300 -16.33 -2.46 -7.44
C ASP A 300 -16.29 -1.71 -8.77
N ASN A 301 -17.35 -0.98 -9.08
CA ASN A 301 -17.57 -0.31 -10.34
C ASN A 301 -18.06 1.13 -10.14
N ILE A 302 -18.44 1.76 -11.26
CA ILE A 302 -18.89 3.15 -11.32
C ILE A 302 -20.09 3.47 -10.42
N ASP A 303 -20.90 2.48 -10.05
CA ASP A 303 -22.11 2.70 -9.23
C ASP A 303 -21.74 3.26 -7.85
N ASN A 304 -20.62 2.79 -7.29
CA ASN A 304 -20.04 3.31 -6.03
C ASN A 304 -18.93 4.34 -6.24
N LYS A 305 -18.64 4.73 -7.48
CA LYS A 305 -17.60 5.73 -7.83
C LYS A 305 -16.27 5.49 -7.10
N PRO A 306 -15.63 4.33 -7.28
CA PRO A 306 -14.39 4.04 -6.61
C PRO A 306 -13.30 5.06 -6.97
N MET A 307 -12.51 5.43 -5.97
CA MET A 307 -11.36 6.33 -6.08
C MET A 307 -10.03 5.55 -6.13
N GLY A 308 -10.07 4.24 -5.90
CA GLY A 308 -8.89 3.40 -5.76
C GLY A 308 -8.33 3.39 -4.33
N ARG A 309 -7.01 3.57 -4.19
CA ARG A 309 -6.28 3.42 -2.92
C ARG A 309 -6.56 2.07 -2.30
N VAL A 310 -6.39 1.04 -3.13
CA VAL A 310 -6.70 -0.34 -2.78
C VAL A 310 -5.68 -0.92 -1.82
N ASP A 311 -6.16 -1.77 -0.92
CA ASP A 311 -5.33 -2.63 -0.09
C ASP A 311 -5.95 -4.02 0.02
N ILE A 312 -5.15 -5.09 0.22
CA ILE A 312 -5.63 -6.46 0.09
C ILE A 312 -4.86 -7.41 1.01
N GLU A 313 -5.61 -8.35 1.64
CA GLU A 313 -5.07 -9.32 2.58
C GLU A 313 -5.69 -10.70 2.41
N PHE A 314 -4.89 -11.77 2.39
CA PHE A 314 -5.38 -13.11 2.59
C PHE A 314 -5.83 -13.32 4.04
N ILE A 315 -7.08 -13.72 4.25
CA ILE A 315 -7.55 -14.14 5.57
C ILE A 315 -7.36 -15.64 5.80
N ASN A 316 -7.36 -16.40 4.74
CA ASN A 316 -6.96 -17.82 4.68
C ASN A 316 -6.60 -18.19 3.23
N LYS A 317 -6.25 -19.44 2.99
CA LYS A 317 -5.83 -19.90 1.64
C LYS A 317 -6.86 -19.68 0.52
N ASP A 318 -8.14 -19.57 0.82
CA ASP A 318 -9.23 -19.50 -0.16
C ASP A 318 -9.99 -18.18 -0.15
N GLU A 319 -9.72 -17.29 0.82
CA GLU A 319 -10.46 -16.04 0.98
C GLU A 319 -9.51 -14.87 1.25
N ILE A 320 -9.89 -13.73 0.69
CA ILE A 320 -9.21 -12.45 0.88
C ILE A 320 -10.19 -11.39 1.39
N ILE A 321 -9.64 -10.33 1.95
CA ILE A 321 -10.30 -9.06 2.14
C ILE A 321 -9.63 -8.02 1.25
N VAL A 322 -10.44 -7.19 0.59
CA VAL A 322 -9.97 -6.01 -0.14
C VAL A 322 -10.67 -4.77 0.40
N SER A 323 -9.91 -3.69 0.58
CA SER A 323 -10.40 -2.36 0.94
C SER A 323 -10.12 -1.35 -0.17
N TRP A 324 -10.95 -0.32 -0.27
CA TRP A 324 -10.78 0.77 -1.23
C TRP A 324 -11.57 2.01 -0.81
N LEU A 325 -11.20 3.16 -1.36
CA LEU A 325 -11.96 4.39 -1.20
C LEU A 325 -12.99 4.55 -2.32
N SER A 326 -14.18 5.03 -1.95
CA SER A 326 -15.28 5.36 -2.88
C SER A 326 -15.99 6.63 -2.45
N VAL A 327 -16.76 7.22 -3.39
CA VAL A 327 -17.69 8.33 -3.12
C VAL A 327 -19.12 7.80 -3.15
N VAL A 328 -19.66 7.47 -2.00
CA VAL A 328 -21.03 6.96 -1.86
C VAL A 328 -21.90 8.07 -1.27
N ASP A 329 -23.01 8.39 -1.95
CA ASP A 329 -23.94 9.47 -1.55
C ASP A 329 -23.28 10.86 -1.42
N GLY A 330 -22.21 11.09 -2.18
CA GLY A 330 -21.45 12.35 -2.15
C GLY A 330 -20.38 12.43 -1.09
N GLU A 331 -20.23 11.41 -0.25
CA GLU A 331 -19.25 11.33 0.84
C GLU A 331 -18.18 10.28 0.56
N GLY A 332 -16.95 10.58 0.99
CA GLY A 332 -15.86 9.61 0.93
C GLY A 332 -16.06 8.51 1.95
N LYS A 333 -15.94 7.26 1.52
CA LYS A 333 -16.08 6.08 2.37
C LYS A 333 -14.95 5.09 2.14
N LEU A 334 -14.43 4.54 3.22
CA LEU A 334 -13.60 3.36 3.18
C LEU A 334 -14.51 2.14 3.15
N LEU A 335 -14.48 1.44 2.03
CA LEU A 335 -15.24 0.23 1.78
C LEU A 335 -14.37 -1.01 1.89
N MET A 336 -14.98 -2.13 2.21
CA MET A 336 -14.32 -3.43 2.36
C MET A 336 -15.27 -4.56 1.98
N ARG A 337 -14.74 -5.64 1.40
CA ARG A 337 -15.50 -6.89 1.19
C ARG A 337 -14.61 -8.11 1.19
N LYS A 338 -15.17 -9.26 1.55
CA LYS A 338 -14.56 -10.58 1.35
C LYS A 338 -14.77 -11.06 -0.08
N ILE A 339 -13.78 -11.76 -0.60
CA ILE A 339 -13.86 -12.42 -1.90
C ILE A 339 -13.16 -13.77 -1.79
N ASN A 340 -13.77 -14.82 -2.29
CA ASN A 340 -13.11 -16.13 -2.33
C ASN A 340 -12.31 -16.32 -3.62
N SER A 341 -11.40 -17.29 -3.63
CA SER A 341 -10.52 -17.58 -4.78
C SER A 341 -11.28 -18.03 -6.05
N MET A 342 -12.55 -18.44 -5.94
CA MET A 342 -13.44 -18.72 -7.08
C MET A 342 -14.08 -17.44 -7.64
N GLY A 343 -13.90 -16.28 -6.96
CA GLY A 343 -14.44 -15.00 -7.36
C GLY A 343 -15.86 -14.72 -6.88
N THR A 344 -16.34 -15.43 -5.86
CA THR A 344 -17.60 -15.08 -5.19
C THR A 344 -17.40 -13.85 -4.35
N LEU A 345 -18.21 -12.83 -4.61
CA LEU A 345 -18.16 -11.55 -3.92
C LEU A 345 -19.04 -11.59 -2.68
N GLY A 346 -18.48 -11.25 -1.52
CA GLY A 346 -19.23 -10.98 -0.30
C GLY A 346 -19.95 -9.63 -0.34
N GLU A 347 -20.62 -9.26 0.72
CA GLU A 347 -21.25 -7.95 0.88
C GLU A 347 -20.21 -6.83 0.96
N ILE A 348 -20.58 -5.62 0.52
CA ILE A 348 -19.75 -4.43 0.71
C ILE A 348 -20.08 -3.84 2.08
N HIS A 349 -19.07 -3.71 2.92
CA HIS A 349 -19.16 -3.08 4.23
C HIS A 349 -18.58 -1.66 4.17
N THR A 350 -19.36 -0.67 4.59
CA THR A 350 -18.82 0.66 4.88
C THR A 350 -18.16 0.64 6.24
N ILE A 351 -16.84 0.84 6.26
CA ILE A 351 -16.05 0.74 7.50
C ILE A 351 -16.02 2.06 8.25
N THR A 352 -15.78 3.15 7.53
CA THR A 352 -15.77 4.49 8.10
C THR A 352 -15.91 5.54 6.99
N GLU A 353 -16.40 6.70 7.36
CA GLU A 353 -16.32 7.89 6.52
C GLU A 353 -14.89 8.43 6.56
N VAL A 354 -14.43 8.91 5.43
CA VAL A 354 -13.11 9.52 5.23
C VAL A 354 -13.24 10.70 4.29
N SER A 355 -12.32 11.64 4.36
CA SER A 355 -12.28 12.71 3.36
C SER A 355 -11.87 12.16 1.99
N THR A 356 -12.40 12.76 0.93
CA THR A 356 -11.97 12.48 -0.46
C THR A 356 -10.69 13.22 -0.85
N GLU A 357 -10.19 14.08 0.03
CA GLU A 357 -8.97 14.83 -0.21
C GLU A 357 -7.73 13.93 -0.30
N ARG A 358 -6.73 14.42 -1.00
CA ARG A 358 -5.44 13.72 -1.14
C ARG A 358 -4.78 13.45 0.22
N SER A 359 -4.89 14.39 1.14
CA SER A 359 -4.31 14.34 2.49
C SER A 359 -4.83 13.20 3.39
N THR A 360 -5.94 12.54 3.04
CA THR A 360 -6.37 11.28 3.67
C THR A 360 -5.37 10.15 3.44
N GLY A 361 -4.54 10.23 2.40
CA GLY A 361 -3.51 9.24 2.10
C GLY A 361 -4.08 7.91 1.63
N PHE A 362 -3.37 6.84 1.92
CA PHE A 362 -3.72 5.45 1.60
C PHE A 362 -4.06 4.73 2.90
N PRO A 363 -5.35 4.52 3.21
CA PRO A 363 -5.74 3.66 4.33
C PRO A 363 -5.14 2.27 4.17
N GLN A 364 -4.65 1.72 5.26
CA GLN A 364 -4.01 0.41 5.30
C GLN A 364 -4.90 -0.59 6.02
N ILE A 365 -4.94 -1.82 5.53
CA ILE A 365 -5.45 -2.97 6.28
C ILE A 365 -4.32 -3.96 6.53
N GLU A 366 -4.43 -4.72 7.60
CA GLU A 366 -3.48 -5.78 7.94
C GLU A 366 -4.19 -6.89 8.71
N LYS A 367 -4.04 -8.12 8.27
CA LYS A 367 -4.59 -9.26 9.00
C LYS A 367 -3.66 -9.67 10.14
N TRP A 368 -4.19 -9.65 11.36
CA TRP A 368 -3.49 -10.18 12.53
C TRP A 368 -4.41 -11.07 13.36
N GLN A 369 -4.04 -12.33 13.53
CA GLN A 369 -4.89 -13.36 14.14
C GLN A 369 -6.28 -13.43 13.45
N ASP A 370 -7.37 -13.41 14.22
CA ASP A 370 -8.75 -13.44 13.71
C ASP A 370 -9.36 -12.05 13.50
N ASN A 371 -8.52 -11.05 13.21
CA ASN A 371 -8.94 -9.67 13.04
C ASN A 371 -8.29 -9.03 11.81
N ILE A 372 -8.99 -8.03 11.27
CA ILE A 372 -8.42 -7.05 10.34
C ILE A 372 -8.18 -5.75 11.12
N PHE A 373 -6.93 -5.31 11.10
CA PHE A 373 -6.55 -3.99 11.59
C PHE A 373 -6.62 -2.98 10.47
N LEU A 374 -6.96 -1.75 10.81
CA LEU A 374 -7.03 -0.63 9.88
C LEU A 374 -6.28 0.55 10.46
N SER A 375 -5.62 1.29 9.57
CA SER A 375 -5.08 2.61 9.89
C SER A 375 -5.34 3.59 8.75
N TRP A 376 -5.64 4.84 9.10
CA TRP A 376 -5.86 5.90 8.12
C TRP A 376 -5.54 7.27 8.73
N THR A 377 -5.34 8.26 7.87
CA THR A 377 -5.20 9.66 8.29
C THR A 377 -6.57 10.33 8.28
N ASP A 378 -7.07 10.69 9.45
CA ASP A 378 -8.27 11.49 9.61
C ASP A 378 -7.91 12.98 9.56
N ILE A 379 -8.66 13.75 8.76
CA ILE A 379 -8.48 15.20 8.57
C ILE A 379 -9.74 15.99 8.96
N SER A 380 -10.75 15.33 9.48
CA SER A 380 -12.04 15.94 9.80
C SER A 380 -11.97 17.01 10.90
N GLY A 381 -10.97 16.94 11.77
CA GLY A 381 -10.74 17.89 12.86
C GLY A 381 -9.91 19.12 12.49
N GLY A 382 -9.56 19.32 11.21
CA GLY A 382 -8.68 20.41 10.75
C GLY A 382 -7.18 20.07 10.81
N ASP A 383 -6.75 19.31 11.80
CA ASP A 383 -5.41 18.72 11.86
C ASP A 383 -5.44 17.27 11.41
N LYS A 384 -4.36 16.81 10.78
CA LYS A 384 -4.18 15.38 10.44
C LYS A 384 -4.00 14.58 11.73
N ARG A 385 -4.66 13.41 11.80
CA ARG A 385 -4.43 12.47 12.89
C ARG A 385 -4.54 11.03 12.40
N VAL A 386 -3.58 10.20 12.76
CA VAL A 386 -3.68 8.75 12.54
C VAL A 386 -4.79 8.19 13.43
N LYS A 387 -5.67 7.43 12.82
CA LYS A 387 -6.71 6.63 13.45
C LYS A 387 -6.44 5.16 13.19
N THR A 388 -6.75 4.33 14.18
CA THR A 388 -6.65 2.88 14.04
C THR A 388 -7.90 2.20 14.57
N SER A 389 -8.26 1.09 13.96
CA SER A 389 -9.36 0.24 14.45
C SER A 389 -9.09 -1.22 14.15
N MET A 390 -9.86 -2.09 14.80
CA MET A 390 -9.82 -3.52 14.60
C MET A 390 -11.23 -4.04 14.33
N ILE A 391 -11.36 -4.99 13.40
CA ILE A 391 -12.62 -5.63 13.02
C ILE A 391 -12.44 -7.14 13.13
N PRO A 392 -13.19 -7.84 13.98
CA PRO A 392 -13.19 -9.29 14.02
C PRO A 392 -13.65 -9.87 12.68
N LEU A 393 -12.91 -10.83 12.12
CA LEU A 393 -13.24 -11.50 10.86
C LEU A 393 -14.62 -12.16 10.84
N SER A 394 -15.14 -12.50 12.03
CA SER A 394 -16.46 -13.09 12.19
C SER A 394 -17.62 -12.09 11.98
N THR A 395 -17.32 -10.78 11.87
CA THR A 395 -18.31 -9.72 11.67
C THR A 395 -18.33 -9.12 10.25
N LEU A 396 -17.48 -9.66 9.37
CA LEU A 396 -17.37 -9.32 7.95
C LEU A 396 -18.03 -10.35 7.06
#